data_e13e72e2e72cef523927229c87c09246
#
_entry.id   e13e72e2e72cef523927229c87c09246
#
_cell.length_a   1.000
_cell.length_b   1.000
_cell.length_c   1.000
_cell.angle_alpha   90.00
_cell.angle_beta   90.00
_cell.angle_gamma   90.00
#
_symmetry.space_group_name_H-M   'P 1'
#
loop_
_entity.id
_entity.type
_entity.pdbx_description
1 polymer ?
#
loop_
_entity_poly.entity_id
_entity_poly.type
_entity_poly.pdbx_seq_one_letter_code
_entity_poly.pdbx_strand_id
1 'polypeptide(L)'
;EEYKVKLNNLKPELEELYTSLGLEQAKREVEELEIKSSQPGFWDNPEESQKIVSRMGSLKGKVEAYNKMTELCDDLLTICEMAIEENDESMLEELESGYKELEDGIAEQKLRTLLTGEYDSHNALVSFHAGAGGTEAQAGARCCTACTPAGRASRLYL
;
A
#
# COMPACT_ATOMS: atom_id res chain seq x y z
N GLU A 1 20.79 1.09 -19.29
CA GLU A 1 21.72 0.95 -18.15
C GLU A 1 21.28 1.80 -16.94
N GLU A 2 20.81 3.01 -17.14
CA GLU A 2 20.37 3.91 -16.05
C GLU A 2 19.27 3.27 -15.18
N TYR A 3 18.26 2.65 -15.79
CA TYR A 3 17.18 1.98 -15.07
C TYR A 3 17.67 0.74 -14.30
N LYS A 4 18.67 0.03 -14.80
CA LYS A 4 19.27 -1.09 -14.08
C LYS A 4 19.90 -0.64 -12.74
N VAL A 5 20.57 0.50 -12.76
CA VAL A 5 21.15 1.09 -11.54
C VAL A 5 20.06 1.57 -10.58
N LYS A 6 19.02 2.24 -11.10
CA LYS A 6 17.87 2.70 -10.29
C LYS A 6 17.14 1.53 -9.62
N LEU A 7 16.84 0.46 -10.36
CA LEU A 7 16.17 -0.74 -9.84
C LEU A 7 17.03 -1.46 -8.78
N ASN A 8 18.33 -1.59 -9.01
CA ASN A 8 19.22 -2.17 -8.01
C ASN A 8 19.30 -1.34 -6.71
N ASN A 9 19.13 -0.02 -6.80
CA ASN A 9 19.07 0.84 -5.62
C ASN A 9 17.74 0.70 -4.85
N LEU A 10 16.67 0.23 -5.48
CA LEU A 10 15.40 -0.05 -4.79
C LEU A 10 15.40 -1.39 -4.04
N LYS A 11 16.28 -2.34 -4.38
CA LYS A 11 16.34 -3.63 -3.66
C LYS A 11 16.59 -3.49 -2.15
N PRO A 12 17.60 -2.72 -1.68
CA PRO A 12 17.77 -2.52 -0.25
C PRO A 12 16.58 -1.80 0.41
N GLU A 13 15.88 -0.93 -0.32
CA GLU A 13 14.66 -0.29 0.19
C GLU A 13 13.51 -1.29 0.37
N LEU A 14 13.39 -2.27 -0.54
CA LEU A 14 12.44 -3.37 -0.39
C LEU A 14 12.80 -4.27 0.81
N GLU A 15 14.07 -4.56 1.05
CA GLU A 15 14.50 -5.33 2.21
C GLU A 15 14.23 -4.59 3.54
N GLU A 16 14.47 -3.28 3.56
CA GLU A 16 14.11 -2.44 4.71
C GLU A 16 12.60 -2.43 4.95
N LEU A 17 11.82 -2.34 3.87
CA LEU A 17 10.36 -2.37 3.93
C LEU A 17 9.85 -3.74 4.44
N TYR A 18 10.47 -4.85 4.03
CA TYR A 18 10.17 -6.19 4.54
C TYR A 18 10.26 -6.25 6.06
N THR A 19 11.35 -5.70 6.59
CA THR A 19 11.61 -5.67 8.03
C THR A 19 10.66 -4.72 8.76
N SER A 20 10.44 -3.52 8.20
CA SER A 20 9.57 -2.48 8.80
C SER A 20 8.10 -2.88 8.84
N LEU A 21 7.62 -3.60 7.83
CA LEU A 21 6.25 -4.15 7.79
C LEU A 21 6.08 -5.38 8.70
N GLY A 22 7.18 -5.94 9.24
CA GLY A 22 7.14 -7.15 10.04
C GLY A 22 6.60 -8.37 9.29
N LEU A 23 6.92 -8.50 8.00
CA LEU A 23 6.33 -9.51 7.12
C LEU A 23 6.68 -10.94 7.54
N GLU A 24 7.83 -11.16 8.15
CA GLU A 24 8.21 -12.45 8.70
C GLU A 24 7.22 -12.91 9.80
N GLN A 25 6.88 -11.98 10.69
CA GLN A 25 5.90 -12.25 11.74
C GLN A 25 4.49 -12.39 11.18
N ALA A 26 4.14 -11.55 10.18
CA ALA A 26 2.86 -11.64 9.50
C ALA A 26 2.65 -12.99 8.81
N LYS A 27 3.67 -13.52 8.14
CA LYS A 27 3.62 -14.87 7.51
C LYS A 27 3.37 -15.96 8.53
N ARG A 28 4.09 -15.95 9.66
CA ARG A 28 3.89 -16.92 10.74
C ARG A 28 2.49 -16.83 11.35
N GLU A 29 2.02 -15.60 11.61
CA GLU A 29 0.66 -15.39 12.13
C GLU A 29 -0.40 -15.90 11.14
N VAL A 30 -0.21 -15.71 9.82
CA VAL A 30 -1.11 -16.24 8.81
C VAL A 30 -1.17 -17.76 8.86
N GLU A 31 -0.02 -18.44 8.94
CA GLU A 31 0.04 -19.91 9.05
C GLU A 31 -0.69 -20.42 10.31
N GLU A 32 -0.47 -19.77 11.44
CA GLU A 32 -1.17 -20.12 12.71
C GLU A 32 -2.68 -19.94 12.59
N LEU A 33 -3.13 -18.83 11.98
CA LEU A 33 -4.55 -18.54 11.77
C LEU A 33 -5.19 -19.50 10.76
N GLU A 34 -4.46 -19.93 9.73
CA GLU A 34 -4.91 -20.96 8.78
C GLU A 34 -5.10 -22.32 9.47
N ILE A 35 -4.15 -22.75 10.30
CA ILE A 35 -4.29 -23.96 11.09
C ILE A 35 -5.50 -23.86 12.02
N LYS A 36 -5.69 -22.72 12.68
CA LYS A 36 -6.83 -22.49 13.58
C LYS A 36 -8.16 -22.51 12.82
N SER A 37 -8.22 -21.92 11.63
CA SER A 37 -9.42 -21.89 10.80
C SER A 37 -9.82 -23.25 10.23
N SER A 38 -8.86 -24.18 10.14
CA SER A 38 -9.08 -25.54 9.65
C SER A 38 -9.56 -26.51 10.74
N GLN A 39 -9.60 -26.10 12.00
CA GLN A 39 -10.03 -26.95 13.10
C GLN A 39 -11.55 -27.17 13.10
N PRO A 40 -12.01 -28.39 13.44
CA PRO A 40 -13.45 -28.64 13.62
C PRO A 40 -13.98 -27.76 14.76
N GLY A 41 -15.15 -27.15 14.56
CA GLY A 41 -15.75 -26.23 15.53
C GLY A 41 -15.34 -24.77 15.38
N PHE A 42 -14.45 -24.44 14.43
CA PHE A 42 -14.06 -23.05 14.18
C PHE A 42 -15.25 -22.12 13.92
N TRP A 43 -16.27 -22.60 13.22
CA TRP A 43 -17.44 -21.84 12.84
C TRP A 43 -18.56 -21.83 13.89
N ASP A 44 -18.37 -22.50 15.03
CA ASP A 44 -19.37 -22.54 16.11
C ASP A 44 -19.55 -21.17 16.78
N ASN A 45 -18.51 -20.31 16.72
CA ASN A 45 -18.57 -18.93 17.17
C ASN A 45 -18.35 -17.95 16.01
N PRO A 46 -19.43 -17.49 15.34
CA PRO A 46 -19.32 -16.66 14.13
C PRO A 46 -18.58 -15.34 14.35
N GLU A 47 -18.72 -14.71 15.52
CA GLU A 47 -18.07 -13.43 15.81
C GLU A 47 -16.53 -13.56 15.90
N GLU A 48 -16.07 -14.60 16.57
CA GLU A 48 -14.64 -14.88 16.71
C GLU A 48 -14.04 -15.32 15.37
N SER A 49 -14.73 -16.20 14.66
CA SER A 49 -14.31 -16.66 13.33
C SER A 49 -14.19 -15.52 12.34
N GLN A 50 -15.13 -14.58 12.33
CA GLN A 50 -15.09 -13.42 11.46
C GLN A 50 -13.91 -12.49 11.78
N LYS A 51 -13.57 -12.30 13.05
CA LYS A 51 -12.39 -11.52 13.45
C LYS A 51 -11.09 -12.19 12.99
N ILE A 52 -10.99 -13.49 13.14
CA ILE A 52 -9.83 -14.27 12.71
C ILE A 52 -9.66 -14.20 11.18
N VAL A 53 -10.74 -14.43 10.42
CA VAL A 53 -10.72 -14.37 8.96
C VAL A 53 -10.37 -12.96 8.46
N SER A 54 -10.93 -11.92 9.08
CA SER A 54 -10.61 -10.53 8.75
C SER A 54 -9.15 -10.20 9.03
N ARG A 55 -8.62 -10.64 10.17
CA ARG A 55 -7.20 -10.46 10.52
C ARG A 55 -6.28 -11.18 9.53
N MET A 56 -6.59 -12.45 9.22
CA MET A 56 -5.86 -13.24 8.25
C MET A 56 -5.86 -12.58 6.86
N GLY A 57 -7.01 -12.09 6.40
CA GLY A 57 -7.13 -11.36 5.13
C GLY A 57 -6.27 -10.09 5.10
N SER A 58 -6.25 -9.33 6.19
CA SER A 58 -5.40 -8.13 6.30
C SER A 58 -3.91 -8.46 6.23
N LEU A 59 -3.47 -9.52 6.93
CA LEU A 59 -2.07 -9.95 6.92
C LEU A 59 -1.66 -10.51 5.54
N LYS A 60 -2.50 -11.35 4.93
CA LYS A 60 -2.27 -11.84 3.57
C LYS A 60 -2.16 -10.71 2.57
N GLY A 61 -3.04 -9.73 2.63
CA GLY A 61 -2.98 -8.56 1.75
C GLY A 61 -1.68 -7.78 1.86
N LYS A 62 -1.09 -7.66 3.07
CA LYS A 62 0.24 -7.04 3.26
C LYS A 62 1.35 -7.86 2.61
N VAL A 63 1.33 -9.18 2.82
CA VAL A 63 2.33 -10.10 2.22
C VAL A 63 2.22 -10.11 0.71
N GLU A 64 1.01 -10.17 0.15
CA GLU A 64 0.77 -10.15 -1.29
C GLU A 64 1.21 -8.83 -1.94
N ALA A 65 0.93 -7.69 -1.29
CA ALA A 65 1.37 -6.39 -1.79
C ALA A 65 2.89 -6.31 -1.89
N TYR A 66 3.60 -6.82 -0.89
CA TYR A 66 5.06 -6.89 -0.90
C TYR A 66 5.59 -7.82 -1.99
N ASN A 67 5.02 -9.03 -2.10
CA ASN A 67 5.43 -10.00 -3.11
C ASN A 67 5.26 -9.44 -4.53
N LYS A 68 4.15 -8.75 -4.81
CA LYS A 68 3.92 -8.10 -6.12
C LYS A 68 4.98 -7.04 -6.43
N MET A 69 5.41 -6.24 -5.44
CA MET A 69 6.47 -5.26 -5.65
C MET A 69 7.82 -5.94 -5.93
N THR A 70 8.11 -7.04 -5.26
CA THR A 70 9.34 -7.80 -5.47
C THR A 70 9.35 -8.46 -6.85
N GLU A 71 8.25 -9.09 -7.25
CA GLU A 71 8.06 -9.69 -8.58
C GLU A 71 8.20 -8.61 -9.67
N LEU A 72 7.53 -7.48 -9.51
CA LEU A 72 7.64 -6.35 -10.46
C LEU A 72 9.08 -5.84 -10.58
N CYS A 73 9.81 -5.74 -9.47
CA CYS A 73 11.21 -5.33 -9.49
C CYS A 73 12.10 -6.33 -10.26
N ASP A 74 11.90 -7.63 -10.06
CA ASP A 74 12.66 -8.67 -10.74
C ASP A 74 12.29 -8.77 -12.23
N ASP A 75 11.00 -8.60 -12.58
CA ASP A 75 10.52 -8.55 -13.96
C ASP A 75 11.13 -7.36 -14.71
N LEU A 76 11.11 -6.16 -14.10
CA LEU A 76 11.71 -4.96 -14.69
C LEU A 76 13.23 -5.10 -14.88
N LEU A 77 13.92 -5.78 -13.97
CA LEU A 77 15.35 -6.07 -14.15
C LEU A 77 15.57 -7.01 -15.33
N THR A 78 14.74 -8.03 -15.51
CA THR A 78 14.80 -8.96 -16.63
C THR A 78 14.54 -8.24 -17.96
N ILE A 79 13.49 -7.40 -18.03
CA ILE A 79 13.19 -6.57 -19.19
C ILE A 79 14.36 -5.64 -19.51
N CYS A 80 14.97 -5.04 -18.47
CA CYS A 80 16.13 -4.16 -18.65
C CYS A 80 17.35 -4.90 -19.22
N GLU A 81 17.58 -6.12 -18.80
CA GLU A 81 18.66 -6.98 -19.32
C GLU A 81 18.40 -7.35 -20.78
N MET A 82 17.20 -7.76 -21.14
CA MET A 82 16.81 -8.06 -22.52
C MET A 82 16.94 -6.83 -23.42
N ALA A 83 16.45 -5.67 -22.98
CA ALA A 83 16.55 -4.41 -23.73
C ALA A 83 18.00 -3.98 -23.99
N ILE A 84 18.92 -4.28 -23.06
CA ILE A 84 20.35 -4.00 -23.25
C ILE A 84 20.97 -4.98 -24.25
N GLU A 85 20.65 -6.27 -24.18
CA GLU A 85 21.19 -7.31 -25.06
C GLU A 85 20.72 -7.13 -26.52
N GLU A 86 19.44 -6.80 -26.71
CA GLU A 86 18.84 -6.62 -28.02
C GLU A 86 19.02 -5.18 -28.57
N ASN A 87 19.50 -4.26 -27.75
CA ASN A 87 19.61 -2.83 -28.03
C ASN A 87 18.27 -2.25 -28.52
N ASP A 88 17.16 -2.69 -27.88
CA ASP A 88 15.80 -2.31 -28.23
C ASP A 88 15.30 -1.19 -27.32
N GLU A 89 15.09 -0.02 -27.91
CA GLU A 89 14.57 1.16 -27.20
C GLU A 89 13.05 1.12 -27.01
N SER A 90 12.32 0.22 -27.68
CA SER A 90 10.85 0.15 -27.56
C SER A 90 10.39 -0.29 -26.18
N MET A 91 11.23 -0.99 -25.41
CA MET A 91 10.96 -1.42 -24.05
C MET A 91 11.14 -0.29 -23.00
N LEU A 92 11.64 0.88 -23.39
CA LEU A 92 11.89 1.98 -22.43
C LEU A 92 10.61 2.53 -21.81
N GLU A 93 9.51 2.62 -22.58
CA GLU A 93 8.23 3.11 -22.06
C GLU A 93 7.67 2.16 -20.98
N GLU A 94 7.80 0.86 -21.19
CA GLU A 94 7.38 -0.15 -20.23
C GLU A 94 8.23 -0.12 -18.95
N LEU A 95 9.55 0.02 -19.10
CA LEU A 95 10.48 0.18 -17.98
C LEU A 95 10.19 1.45 -17.17
N GLU A 96 9.90 2.57 -17.82
CA GLU A 96 9.59 3.83 -17.16
C GLU A 96 8.27 3.75 -16.39
N SER A 97 7.24 3.20 -17.02
CA SER A 97 5.93 3.00 -16.39
C SER A 97 6.01 2.05 -15.20
N GLY A 98 6.66 0.91 -15.35
CA GLY A 98 6.83 -0.08 -14.29
C GLY A 98 7.70 0.42 -13.15
N TYR A 99 8.77 1.16 -13.44
CA TYR A 99 9.60 1.78 -12.40
C TYR A 99 8.81 2.77 -11.56
N LYS A 100 7.99 3.61 -12.20
CA LYS A 100 7.14 4.56 -11.50
C LYS A 100 6.09 3.85 -10.63
N GLU A 101 5.46 2.80 -11.15
CA GLU A 101 4.51 1.99 -10.39
C GLU A 101 5.17 1.37 -9.13
N LEU A 102 6.40 0.86 -9.28
CA LEU A 102 7.18 0.31 -8.17
C LEU A 102 7.53 1.38 -7.13
N GLU A 103 8.00 2.55 -7.58
CA GLU A 103 8.35 3.68 -6.70
C GLU A 103 7.12 4.18 -5.91
N ASP A 104 5.99 4.37 -6.59
CA ASP A 104 4.72 4.77 -5.97
C ASP A 104 4.24 3.70 -4.98
N GLY A 105 4.36 2.42 -5.33
CA GLY A 105 4.01 1.30 -4.45
C GLY A 105 4.85 1.24 -3.18
N ILE A 106 6.16 1.43 -3.30
CA ILE A 106 7.08 1.48 -2.15
C ILE A 106 6.75 2.68 -1.26
N ALA A 107 6.50 3.85 -1.84
CA ALA A 107 6.14 5.05 -1.10
C ALA A 107 4.82 4.87 -0.34
N GLU A 108 3.80 4.26 -0.96
CA GLU A 108 2.53 3.94 -0.30
C GLU A 108 2.73 2.98 0.87
N GLN A 109 3.51 1.93 0.71
CA GLN A 109 3.76 0.98 1.80
C GLN A 109 4.60 1.59 2.93
N LYS A 110 5.59 2.43 2.61
CA LYS A 110 6.32 3.21 3.62
C LYS A 110 5.39 4.11 4.42
N LEU A 111 4.46 4.80 3.75
CA LEU A 111 3.45 5.62 4.44
C LEU A 111 2.58 4.77 5.38
N ARG A 112 2.20 3.56 4.98
CA ARG A 112 1.43 2.64 5.83
C ARG A 112 2.21 2.16 7.06
N THR A 113 3.54 2.07 6.99
CA THR A 113 4.35 1.73 8.17
C THR A 113 4.39 2.85 9.21
N LEU A 114 4.22 4.10 8.77
CA LEU A 114 4.14 5.25 9.68
C LEU A 114 2.78 5.36 10.38
N LEU A 115 1.73 4.81 9.79
CA LEU A 115 0.36 4.81 10.32
C LEU A 115 0.13 3.54 11.15
N THR A 116 0.72 3.48 12.35
CA THR A 116 0.64 2.32 13.26
C THR A 116 -0.10 2.62 14.56
N GLY A 117 -0.67 3.81 14.71
CA GLY A 117 -1.45 4.23 15.87
C GLY A 117 -2.76 3.45 16.01
N GLU A 118 -3.27 3.36 17.23
CA GLU A 118 -4.53 2.67 17.56
C GLU A 118 -5.72 3.18 16.74
N TYR A 119 -5.70 4.46 16.37
CA TYR A 119 -6.78 5.15 15.65
C TYR A 119 -6.54 5.29 14.14
N ASP A 120 -5.38 4.90 13.63
CA ASP A 120 -5.01 5.10 12.21
C ASP A 120 -5.83 4.23 11.25
N SER A 121 -6.41 3.14 11.75
CA SER A 121 -7.35 2.29 11.00
C SER A 121 -8.80 2.79 11.03
N HIS A 122 -9.10 3.84 11.81
CA HIS A 122 -10.45 4.38 11.94
C HIS A 122 -10.72 5.47 10.90
N ASN A 123 -12.01 5.69 10.61
CA ASN A 123 -12.43 6.79 9.76
C ASN A 123 -12.11 8.13 10.43
N ALA A 124 -11.43 9.02 9.71
CA ALA A 124 -11.13 10.34 10.21
C ALA A 124 -12.32 11.31 10.00
N LEU A 125 -12.67 12.06 11.01
CA LEU A 125 -13.59 13.18 10.91
C LEU A 125 -12.77 14.47 10.67
N VAL A 126 -12.84 14.99 9.46
CA VAL A 126 -12.11 16.21 9.09
C VAL A 126 -13.07 17.39 9.05
N SER A 127 -12.82 18.40 9.87
CA SER A 127 -13.59 19.63 9.92
C SER A 127 -12.77 20.81 9.40
N PHE A 128 -13.29 21.51 8.41
CA PHE A 128 -12.68 22.73 7.89
C PHE A 128 -13.47 23.94 8.41
N HIS A 129 -12.79 24.81 9.13
CA HIS A 129 -13.38 26.05 9.63
C HIS A 129 -12.81 27.23 8.87
N ALA A 130 -13.70 28.05 8.29
CA ALA A 130 -13.29 29.31 7.70
C ALA A 130 -12.79 30.24 8.81
N GLY A 131 -11.61 30.82 8.66
CA GLY A 131 -11.09 31.84 9.57
C GLY A 131 -11.78 33.20 9.35
N ALA A 132 -11.19 34.29 9.90
CA ALA A 132 -11.73 35.64 9.88
C ALA A 132 -11.78 36.33 8.50
N GLY A 133 -11.61 35.63 7.41
CA GLY A 133 -11.48 36.13 6.02
C GLY A 133 -12.79 36.35 5.24
N GLY A 134 -13.96 36.33 5.88
CA GLY A 134 -15.23 36.57 5.20
C GLY A 134 -15.60 35.53 4.14
N THR A 135 -16.22 35.96 3.03
CA THR A 135 -16.71 35.07 1.95
C THR A 135 -15.60 34.30 1.22
N GLU A 136 -14.41 34.87 1.09
CA GLU A 136 -13.26 34.26 0.45
C GLU A 136 -12.70 33.07 1.28
N ALA A 137 -12.68 33.23 2.62
CA ALA A 137 -12.26 32.14 3.51
C ALA A 137 -13.26 30.98 3.50
N GLN A 138 -14.54 31.23 3.36
CA GLN A 138 -15.58 30.20 3.20
C GLN A 138 -15.44 29.47 1.86
N ALA A 139 -15.16 30.20 0.77
CA ALA A 139 -14.90 29.61 -0.54
C ALA A 139 -13.65 28.72 -0.51
N GLY A 140 -12.59 29.18 0.16
CA GLY A 140 -11.36 28.39 0.38
C GLY A 140 -11.60 27.10 1.15
N ALA A 141 -12.36 27.12 2.24
CA ALA A 141 -12.73 25.95 3.02
C ALA A 141 -13.52 24.93 2.18
N ARG A 142 -14.48 25.40 1.36
CA ARG A 142 -15.23 24.55 0.42
C ARG A 142 -14.32 23.94 -0.67
N CYS A 143 -13.36 24.70 -1.17
CA CYS A 143 -12.39 24.19 -2.14
C CYS A 143 -11.52 23.10 -1.53
N CYS A 144 -11.03 23.28 -0.31
CA CYS A 144 -10.24 22.26 0.40
C CYS A 144 -11.02 20.96 0.60
N THR A 145 -12.31 21.03 1.00
CA THR A 145 -13.15 19.85 1.14
C THR A 145 -13.38 19.13 -0.18
N ALA A 146 -13.55 19.85 -1.27
CA ALA A 146 -13.76 19.27 -2.61
C ALA A 146 -12.50 18.62 -3.18
N CYS A 147 -11.31 19.14 -2.84
CA CYS A 147 -10.03 18.64 -3.33
C CYS A 147 -9.46 17.48 -2.50
N THR A 148 -9.98 17.26 -1.28
CA THR A 148 -9.51 16.18 -0.43
C THR A 148 -10.07 14.83 -0.92
N PRO A 149 -9.26 13.76 -1.08
CA PRO A 149 -9.74 12.44 -1.53
C PRO A 149 -10.89 11.90 -0.67
N ALA A 150 -10.90 12.20 0.63
CA ALA A 150 -11.98 11.87 1.55
C ALA A 150 -13.30 12.57 1.22
N GLY A 151 -13.28 13.75 0.62
CA GLY A 151 -14.48 14.50 0.20
C GLY A 151 -15.23 13.87 -0.97
N ARG A 152 -14.59 12.94 -1.71
CA ARG A 152 -15.23 12.16 -2.78
C ARG A 152 -15.93 10.89 -2.29
N ALA A 153 -15.53 10.36 -1.14
CA ALA A 153 -16.01 9.07 -0.63
C ALA A 153 -17.08 9.19 0.46
N SER A 154 -17.22 10.34 1.13
CA SER A 154 -18.13 10.54 2.24
C SER A 154 -19.19 11.59 1.92
N ARG A 155 -20.46 11.32 2.25
CA ARG A 155 -21.51 12.35 2.30
C ARG A 155 -21.08 13.40 3.32
N LEU A 156 -20.65 14.56 2.83
CA LEU A 156 -20.46 15.74 3.66
C LEU A 156 -21.85 16.19 4.16
N TYR A 157 -22.09 16.03 5.44
CA TYR A 157 -23.18 16.73 6.11
C TYR A 157 -22.70 18.17 6.34
N LEU A 158 -23.30 19.11 5.63
CA LEU A 158 -23.19 20.55 5.89
C LEU A 158 -24.17 20.93 7.00
#